data_38ae851bedf77f23598bb67faec1d148
#
_entry.id   38ae851bedf77f23598bb67faec1d148
#
_cell.length_a   1.000
_cell.length_b   1.000
_cell.length_c   1.000
_cell.angle_alpha   90.00
_cell.angle_beta   90.00
_cell.angle_gamma   90.00
#
_symmetry.space_group_name_H-M   'P 1'
#
loop_
_entity.id
_entity.type
_entity.pdbx_description
1 polymer ?
#
loop_
_entity_poly.entity_id
_entity_poly.type
_entity_poly.pdbx_seq_one_letter_code
_entity_poly.pdbx_strand_id
1 'polypeptide(L)'
;MNKEKLYIFDTTLRDGAQTQGVDFSIDDKEKISNSLEALGVDYIEGGWPGANPTDNVFFQKLPKLSNSKAVAFGMMRKSGKSSQNDPGLNAVLNSGVSTVCLVGKSWDFHVKNALKIPLNKNLDMISDTIAFASKRVDEVLFDAEHFFDGYKNNKEYSLNSIKRAYDAGANWIILCDTNGGTLPHELENIFNEVKKVVPESMIGVHFHNDTDNATYNSLESIRHGITQVQGTFNGLGERCGNANLINVAANAILKMGFECSLKKKIHNLTFASRFIDETLNRESQRNLPFVGSAAFAHKGGLHIAAVEKDPRCYEHIDPKQIGNERVLVVSNQSGKSNIINKLKKLKINVQNKEKKVIKFLEKIKEQEFLGYAYDGAEASFELLAKRVFQRFKEFYNLENFKVSDEKRKNIKNEFVPFSEARVKIFVGKK
;
A
#
# COMPACT_ATOMS: atom_id res chain seq x y z
N MET A 1 -26.39 7.43 -13.90
CA MET A 1 -26.22 8.21 -12.67
C MET A 1 -24.83 8.82 -12.70
N ASN A 2 -24.72 10.16 -12.60
CA ASN A 2 -23.40 10.77 -12.34
C ASN A 2 -22.96 10.25 -10.96
N LYS A 3 -21.93 9.43 -10.92
CA LYS A 3 -21.35 9.00 -9.65
C LYS A 3 -20.65 10.19 -9.02
N GLU A 4 -20.90 10.43 -7.74
CA GLU A 4 -20.18 11.43 -6.98
C GLU A 4 -18.67 11.16 -7.03
N LYS A 5 -17.87 12.23 -6.94
CA LYS A 5 -16.42 12.11 -6.93
C LYS A 5 -15.98 11.40 -5.65
N LEU A 6 -15.15 10.35 -5.79
CA LEU A 6 -14.46 9.72 -4.70
C LEU A 6 -13.15 10.47 -4.42
N TYR A 7 -12.94 10.87 -3.18
CA TYR A 7 -11.73 11.50 -2.68
C TYR A 7 -10.82 10.48 -2.02
N ILE A 8 -9.56 10.44 -2.45
CA ILE A 8 -8.52 9.60 -1.86
C ILE A 8 -7.65 10.45 -0.95
N PHE A 9 -7.62 10.07 0.32
CA PHE A 9 -6.79 10.71 1.35
C PHE A 9 -5.66 9.77 1.74
N ASP A 10 -4.43 10.15 1.41
CA ASP A 10 -3.24 9.38 1.74
C ASP A 10 -2.64 9.80 3.07
N THR A 11 -2.43 8.84 3.95
CA THR A 11 -1.77 9.02 5.25
C THR A 11 -0.46 8.22 5.36
N THR A 12 0.15 7.85 4.22
CA THR A 12 1.41 7.09 4.18
C THR A 12 2.52 7.76 4.97
N LEU A 13 2.65 9.11 4.86
CA LEU A 13 3.74 9.85 5.49
C LEU A 13 3.52 10.14 6.98
N ARG A 14 2.30 9.93 7.49
CA ARG A 14 2.00 10.10 8.91
C ARG A 14 1.69 8.75 9.58
N ASP A 15 0.57 8.10 9.25
CA ASP A 15 0.16 6.82 9.83
C ASP A 15 1.03 5.68 9.32
N GLY A 16 1.40 5.72 8.04
CA GLY A 16 2.35 4.78 7.47
C GLY A 16 3.72 4.82 8.14
N ALA A 17 4.15 5.97 8.68
CA ALA A 17 5.37 6.08 9.48
C ALA A 17 5.31 5.32 10.83
N GLN A 18 4.14 4.89 11.27
CA GLN A 18 3.96 4.08 12.48
C GLN A 18 4.17 2.58 12.21
N THR A 19 4.48 2.18 10.98
CA THR A 19 4.86 0.81 10.66
C THR A 19 6.20 0.49 11.31
N GLN A 20 6.29 -0.66 12.00
CA GLN A 20 7.56 -1.10 12.59
C GLN A 20 8.65 -1.20 11.52
N GLY A 21 9.79 -0.52 11.75
CA GLY A 21 10.93 -0.50 10.84
C GLY A 21 10.77 0.43 9.64
N VAL A 22 9.82 1.37 9.69
CA VAL A 22 9.65 2.44 8.69
C VAL A 22 9.95 3.78 9.33
N ASP A 23 10.93 4.49 8.77
CA ASP A 23 11.26 5.86 9.11
C ASP A 23 11.41 6.67 7.83
N PHE A 24 10.77 7.83 7.76
CA PHE A 24 10.90 8.75 6.64
C PHE A 24 11.85 9.87 6.97
N SER A 25 12.87 10.07 6.15
CA SER A 25 13.63 11.33 6.13
C SER A 25 12.78 12.44 5.50
N ILE A 26 13.23 13.69 5.64
CA ILE A 26 12.57 14.85 5.00
C ILE A 26 12.56 14.68 3.49
N ASP A 27 13.66 14.20 2.91
CA ASP A 27 13.82 13.93 1.47
C ASP A 27 12.87 12.83 0.98
N ASP A 28 12.67 11.78 1.77
CA ASP A 28 11.69 10.71 1.46
C ASP A 28 10.26 11.24 1.45
N LYS A 29 9.90 12.05 2.44
CA LYS A 29 8.58 12.69 2.50
C LYS A 29 8.33 13.59 1.30
N GLU A 30 9.31 14.37 0.89
CA GLU A 30 9.22 15.23 -0.30
C GLU A 30 9.05 14.39 -1.59
N LYS A 31 9.88 13.36 -1.78
CA LYS A 31 9.82 12.48 -2.96
C LYS A 31 8.49 11.74 -3.05
N ILE A 32 8.02 11.19 -1.94
CA ILE A 32 6.74 10.45 -1.90
C ILE A 32 5.59 11.42 -2.11
N SER A 33 5.57 12.61 -1.49
CA SER A 33 4.54 13.62 -1.73
C SER A 33 4.43 13.99 -3.21
N ASN A 34 5.56 14.23 -3.88
CA ASN A 34 5.60 14.53 -5.31
C ASN A 34 5.10 13.35 -6.17
N SER A 35 5.39 12.12 -5.79
CA SER A 35 4.90 10.92 -6.49
C SER A 35 3.37 10.77 -6.35
N LEU A 36 2.83 10.98 -5.17
CA LEU A 36 1.39 10.93 -4.88
C LEU A 36 0.64 12.07 -5.58
N GLU A 37 1.20 13.28 -5.59
CA GLU A 37 0.69 14.42 -6.36
C GLU A 37 0.62 14.09 -7.86
N ALA A 38 1.71 13.54 -8.42
CA ALA A 38 1.76 13.16 -9.83
C ALA A 38 0.74 12.08 -10.19
N LEU A 39 0.41 11.19 -9.25
CA LEU A 39 -0.61 10.16 -9.40
C LEU A 39 -2.04 10.73 -9.33
N GLY A 40 -2.24 11.87 -8.66
CA GLY A 40 -3.52 12.54 -8.51
C GLY A 40 -4.28 12.17 -7.23
N VAL A 41 -3.57 11.90 -6.14
CA VAL A 41 -4.15 11.77 -4.80
C VAL A 41 -4.75 13.12 -4.38
N ASP A 42 -5.93 13.12 -3.77
CA ASP A 42 -6.63 14.37 -3.44
C ASP A 42 -6.05 15.04 -2.18
N TYR A 43 -5.68 14.26 -1.16
CA TYR A 43 -5.13 14.72 0.11
C TYR A 43 -3.89 13.93 0.48
N ILE A 44 -2.84 14.62 0.92
CA ILE A 44 -1.57 14.02 1.38
C ILE A 44 -1.28 14.51 2.79
N GLU A 45 -1.43 13.62 3.77
CA GLU A 45 -1.17 13.90 5.17
C GLU A 45 0.33 13.77 5.45
N GLY A 46 1.01 14.91 5.56
CA GLY A 46 2.45 14.97 5.60
C GLY A 46 3.09 14.61 6.94
N GLY A 47 2.32 14.64 8.04
CA GLY A 47 2.85 14.38 9.39
C GLY A 47 2.16 15.21 10.47
N TRP A 48 2.77 15.24 11.65
CA TRP A 48 2.25 15.95 12.83
C TRP A 48 3.20 17.09 13.27
N PRO A 49 2.97 18.34 12.81
CA PRO A 49 3.73 19.49 13.26
C PRO A 49 3.67 19.66 14.78
N GLY A 50 4.84 19.89 15.39
CA GLY A 50 4.97 20.00 16.83
C GLY A 50 5.20 18.66 17.57
N ALA A 51 5.08 17.51 16.90
CA ALA A 51 5.32 16.22 17.51
C ALA A 51 6.80 15.76 17.41
N ASN A 52 7.46 16.03 16.30
CA ASN A 52 8.85 15.65 16.07
C ASN A 52 9.57 16.61 15.12
N PRO A 53 10.93 16.65 15.14
CA PRO A 53 11.71 17.56 14.31
C PRO A 53 11.55 17.34 12.80
N THR A 54 11.42 16.07 12.34
CA THR A 54 11.29 15.73 10.92
C THR A 54 10.04 16.36 10.33
N ASP A 55 8.89 16.21 11.01
CA ASP A 55 7.64 16.79 10.56
C ASP A 55 7.68 18.32 10.60
N ASN A 56 8.29 18.90 11.63
CA ASN A 56 8.46 20.35 11.71
C ASN A 56 9.22 20.92 10.50
N VAL A 57 10.34 20.28 10.13
CA VAL A 57 11.14 20.72 8.99
C VAL A 57 10.45 20.43 7.66
N PHE A 58 9.75 19.30 7.53
CA PHE A 58 8.98 18.98 6.33
C PHE A 58 7.93 20.06 6.04
N PHE A 59 7.15 20.49 7.05
CA PHE A 59 6.14 21.54 6.86
C PHE A 59 6.75 22.93 6.62
N GLN A 60 7.96 23.20 7.09
CA GLN A 60 8.70 24.45 6.74
C GLN A 60 9.18 24.44 5.28
N LYS A 61 9.40 23.26 4.70
CA LYS A 61 9.88 23.06 3.34
C LYS A 61 8.84 22.34 2.47
N LEU A 62 7.57 22.54 2.76
CA LEU A 62 6.48 21.82 2.11
C LEU A 62 6.62 21.87 0.58
N PRO A 63 6.59 20.71 -0.13
CA PRO A 63 6.62 20.70 -1.59
C PRO A 63 5.40 21.43 -2.15
N LYS A 64 5.59 22.09 -3.29
CA LYS A 64 4.50 22.80 -3.95
C LYS A 64 3.57 21.78 -4.62
N LEU A 65 2.44 21.50 -3.99
CA LEU A 65 1.39 20.64 -4.53
C LEU A 65 0.36 21.50 -5.28
N SER A 66 0.03 21.12 -6.51
CA SER A 66 -0.87 21.89 -7.39
C SER A 66 -2.28 21.28 -7.49
N ASN A 67 -2.39 19.97 -7.34
CA ASN A 67 -3.63 19.22 -7.46
C ASN A 67 -4.04 18.52 -6.15
N SER A 68 -3.07 18.20 -5.30
CA SER A 68 -3.32 17.60 -3.98
C SER A 68 -3.35 18.68 -2.90
N LYS A 69 -4.13 18.45 -1.85
CA LYS A 69 -4.08 19.26 -0.63
C LYS A 69 -3.08 18.63 0.35
N ALA A 70 -2.07 19.41 0.79
CA ALA A 70 -1.24 19.01 1.91
C ALA A 70 -2.04 19.16 3.21
N VAL A 71 -1.96 18.13 4.06
CA VAL A 71 -2.70 18.08 5.33
C VAL A 71 -1.74 17.94 6.49
N ALA A 72 -1.94 18.75 7.53
CA ALA A 72 -1.26 18.59 8.81
C ALA A 72 -2.18 17.87 9.81
N PHE A 73 -1.65 16.80 10.41
CA PHE A 73 -2.35 16.05 11.44
C PHE A 73 -2.11 16.64 12.84
N GLY A 74 -3.09 16.51 13.71
CA GLY A 74 -2.94 16.88 15.13
C GLY A 74 -4.06 16.39 16.01
N MET A 75 -3.96 16.68 17.29
CA MET A 75 -4.98 16.33 18.28
C MET A 75 -5.87 17.52 18.64
N MET A 76 -7.05 17.22 19.18
CA MET A 76 -7.84 18.20 19.92
C MET A 76 -7.01 18.86 21.03
N ARG A 77 -7.38 20.09 21.40
CA ARG A 77 -6.74 20.78 22.53
C ARG A 77 -6.66 19.90 23.78
N LYS A 78 -5.62 20.08 24.57
CA LYS A 78 -5.47 19.36 25.85
C LYS A 78 -6.49 19.84 26.87
N SER A 79 -6.95 18.93 27.72
CA SER A 79 -7.78 19.29 28.87
C SER A 79 -7.03 20.32 29.76
N GLY A 80 -7.74 21.36 30.19
CA GLY A 80 -7.16 22.44 31.01
C GLY A 80 -6.54 23.58 30.22
N LYS A 81 -6.46 23.49 28.87
CA LYS A 81 -6.01 24.59 28.01
C LYS A 81 -7.17 25.07 27.13
N SER A 82 -7.15 26.34 26.76
CA SER A 82 -8.02 26.84 25.67
C SER A 82 -7.39 26.48 24.32
N SER A 83 -8.18 26.45 23.25
CA SER A 83 -7.69 26.22 21.89
C SER A 83 -6.63 27.24 21.47
N GLN A 84 -6.76 28.50 21.92
CA GLN A 84 -5.79 29.55 21.65
C GLN A 84 -4.43 29.32 22.33
N ASN A 85 -4.43 28.68 23.50
CA ASN A 85 -3.21 28.53 24.32
C ASN A 85 -2.64 27.09 24.27
N ASP A 86 -3.16 26.23 23.40
CA ASP A 86 -2.61 24.91 23.22
C ASP A 86 -1.46 24.93 22.20
N PRO A 87 -0.23 24.65 22.62
CA PRO A 87 0.93 24.74 21.71
C PRO A 87 0.92 23.68 20.62
N GLY A 88 0.38 22.48 20.88
CA GLY A 88 0.28 21.42 19.89
C GLY A 88 -0.71 21.78 18.79
N LEU A 89 -1.92 22.24 19.17
CA LEU A 89 -2.90 22.70 18.20
C LEU A 89 -2.38 23.91 17.39
N ASN A 90 -1.72 24.87 18.06
CA ASN A 90 -1.15 26.02 17.36
C ASN A 90 -0.01 25.64 16.40
N ALA A 91 0.79 24.63 16.72
CA ALA A 91 1.83 24.14 15.80
C ALA A 91 1.20 23.58 14.51
N VAL A 92 0.08 22.87 14.62
CA VAL A 92 -0.68 22.34 13.46
C VAL A 92 -1.28 23.49 12.64
N LEU A 93 -1.99 24.41 13.29
CA LEU A 93 -2.67 25.52 12.60
C LEU A 93 -1.72 26.54 11.98
N ASN A 94 -0.47 26.61 12.45
CA ASN A 94 0.58 27.50 11.92
C ASN A 94 1.58 26.76 11.01
N SER A 95 1.30 25.53 10.60
CA SER A 95 2.18 24.72 9.74
C SER A 95 2.28 25.19 8.28
N GLY A 96 1.46 26.19 7.89
CA GLY A 96 1.47 26.75 6.54
C GLY A 96 0.55 26.03 5.54
N VAL A 97 -0.19 24.99 5.96
CA VAL A 97 -1.20 24.33 5.12
C VAL A 97 -2.58 24.96 5.32
N SER A 98 -3.43 24.84 4.31
CA SER A 98 -4.83 25.30 4.37
C SER A 98 -5.81 24.21 4.84
N THR A 99 -5.34 22.98 5.02
CA THR A 99 -6.17 21.83 5.41
C THR A 99 -5.52 21.12 6.61
N VAL A 100 -6.31 20.84 7.65
CA VAL A 100 -5.85 20.13 8.84
C VAL A 100 -6.76 18.95 9.16
N CYS A 101 -6.19 17.88 9.68
CA CYS A 101 -6.91 16.71 10.19
C CYS A 101 -6.70 16.63 11.70
N LEU A 102 -7.79 16.71 12.48
CA LEU A 102 -7.75 16.78 13.93
C LEU A 102 -8.41 15.56 14.55
N VAL A 103 -7.64 14.76 15.30
CA VAL A 103 -8.14 13.53 15.93
C VAL A 103 -8.74 13.83 17.31
N GLY A 104 -9.95 13.29 17.55
CA GLY A 104 -10.62 13.35 18.86
C GLY A 104 -11.22 12.02 19.29
N LYS A 105 -11.32 11.80 20.60
CA LYS A 105 -11.81 10.54 21.16
C LYS A 105 -13.32 10.43 21.00
N SER A 106 -13.78 9.42 20.26
CA SER A 106 -15.20 9.14 20.02
C SER A 106 -15.70 7.88 20.73
N TRP A 107 -14.86 7.24 21.52
CA TRP A 107 -15.19 6.13 22.39
C TRP A 107 -15.16 6.57 23.86
N ASP A 108 -16.26 6.43 24.58
CA ASP A 108 -16.39 6.83 25.99
C ASP A 108 -15.41 6.08 26.91
N PHE A 109 -15.07 4.84 26.59
CA PHE A 109 -14.03 4.09 27.30
C PHE A 109 -12.69 4.81 27.27
N HIS A 110 -12.25 5.31 26.09
CA HIS A 110 -11.01 6.06 25.97
C HIS A 110 -11.05 7.40 26.72
N VAL A 111 -12.18 8.09 26.71
CA VAL A 111 -12.33 9.33 27.46
C VAL A 111 -12.20 9.11 28.97
N LYS A 112 -12.83 8.04 29.48
CA LYS A 112 -12.79 7.68 30.91
C LYS A 112 -11.42 7.16 31.35
N ASN A 113 -10.79 6.30 30.53
CA ASN A 113 -9.59 5.56 30.92
C ASN A 113 -8.28 6.19 30.46
N ALA A 114 -8.22 6.75 29.25
CA ALA A 114 -7.03 7.37 28.69
C ALA A 114 -6.95 8.88 29.00
N LEU A 115 -8.03 9.63 28.73
CA LEU A 115 -8.05 11.07 29.02
C LEU A 115 -8.35 11.37 30.48
N LYS A 116 -9.07 10.50 31.18
CA LYS A 116 -9.50 10.63 32.58
C LYS A 116 -10.25 11.93 32.85
N ILE A 117 -11.19 12.27 31.94
CA ILE A 117 -12.04 13.46 32.03
C ILE A 117 -13.51 13.09 31.89
N PRO A 118 -14.45 13.97 32.32
CA PRO A 118 -15.87 13.80 32.07
C PRO A 118 -16.18 13.75 30.56
N LEU A 119 -17.17 12.96 30.16
CA LEU A 119 -17.59 12.81 28.77
C LEU A 119 -17.98 14.13 28.10
N ASN A 120 -18.79 14.95 28.81
CA ASN A 120 -19.19 16.28 28.31
C ASN A 120 -17.98 17.18 28.04
N LYS A 121 -16.96 17.11 28.90
CA LYS A 121 -15.74 17.91 28.71
C LYS A 121 -15.02 17.54 27.42
N ASN A 122 -14.97 16.26 27.04
CA ASN A 122 -14.41 15.85 25.76
C ASN A 122 -15.26 16.36 24.58
N LEU A 123 -16.59 16.30 24.67
CA LEU A 123 -17.46 16.87 23.65
C LEU A 123 -17.27 18.39 23.48
N ASP A 124 -17.11 19.11 24.58
CA ASP A 124 -16.80 20.55 24.55
C ASP A 124 -15.40 20.81 23.93
N MET A 125 -14.41 19.98 24.25
CA MET A 125 -13.07 20.10 23.62
C MET A 125 -13.13 19.88 22.11
N ILE A 126 -13.95 18.93 21.63
CA ILE A 126 -14.19 18.71 20.19
C ILE A 126 -14.76 19.99 19.58
N SER A 127 -15.90 20.47 20.10
CA SER A 127 -16.56 21.68 19.58
C SER A 127 -15.66 22.90 19.58
N ASP A 128 -14.99 23.17 20.70
CA ASP A 128 -14.10 24.34 20.85
C ASP A 128 -12.93 24.29 19.87
N THR A 129 -12.34 23.11 19.71
CA THR A 129 -11.15 22.96 18.85
C THR A 129 -11.52 23.11 17.38
N ILE A 130 -12.58 22.44 16.95
CA ILE A 130 -13.05 22.52 15.54
C ILE A 130 -13.48 23.97 15.22
N ALA A 131 -14.31 24.59 16.06
CA ALA A 131 -14.74 25.98 15.86
C ALA A 131 -13.58 26.99 15.87
N PHE A 132 -12.51 26.70 16.57
CA PHE A 132 -11.31 27.53 16.57
C PHE A 132 -10.45 27.31 15.31
N ALA A 133 -10.31 26.07 14.87
CA ALA A 133 -9.55 25.71 13.67
C ALA A 133 -10.24 26.21 12.39
N SER A 134 -11.56 26.05 12.27
CA SER A 134 -12.35 26.46 11.08
C SER A 134 -12.32 27.97 10.79
N LYS A 135 -11.88 28.79 11.76
CA LYS A 135 -11.66 30.23 11.57
C LYS A 135 -10.25 30.58 11.08
N ARG A 136 -9.37 29.62 10.99
CA ARG A 136 -7.93 29.84 10.73
C ARG A 136 -7.39 29.12 9.51
N VAL A 137 -8.06 28.06 9.10
CA VAL A 137 -7.69 27.27 7.91
C VAL A 137 -8.95 27.08 7.03
N ASP A 138 -8.73 26.75 5.76
CA ASP A 138 -9.84 26.64 4.80
C ASP A 138 -10.65 25.36 5.01
N GLU A 139 -10.01 24.29 5.51
CA GLU A 139 -10.64 22.98 5.64
C GLU A 139 -10.17 22.24 6.91
N VAL A 140 -11.11 21.76 7.68
CA VAL A 140 -10.91 20.99 8.90
C VAL A 140 -11.56 19.62 8.77
N LEU A 141 -10.75 18.55 8.90
CA LEU A 141 -11.24 17.18 9.02
C LEU A 141 -11.22 16.79 10.49
N PHE A 142 -12.24 16.03 10.91
CA PHE A 142 -12.31 15.45 12.24
C PHE A 142 -12.21 13.94 12.15
N ASP A 143 -11.09 13.38 12.62
CA ASP A 143 -10.91 11.95 12.80
C ASP A 143 -11.56 11.50 14.12
N ALA A 144 -12.68 10.81 14.01
CA ALA A 144 -13.43 10.25 15.13
C ALA A 144 -12.77 8.94 15.58
N GLU A 145 -11.71 9.04 16.38
CA GLU A 145 -10.88 7.91 16.79
C GLU A 145 -11.68 6.87 17.59
N HIS A 146 -11.52 5.58 17.22
CA HIS A 146 -12.29 4.45 17.75
C HIS A 146 -13.81 4.61 17.62
N PHE A 147 -14.29 5.24 16.53
CA PHE A 147 -15.71 5.48 16.35
C PHE A 147 -16.52 4.17 16.36
N PHE A 148 -16.06 3.16 15.64
CA PHE A 148 -16.78 1.89 15.52
C PHE A 148 -16.86 1.13 16.85
N ASP A 149 -15.76 1.08 17.59
CA ASP A 149 -15.76 0.51 18.95
C ASP A 149 -16.69 1.29 19.89
N GLY A 150 -16.58 2.61 19.84
CA GLY A 150 -17.42 3.51 20.61
C GLY A 150 -18.91 3.33 20.29
N TYR A 151 -19.25 3.27 19.01
CA TYR A 151 -20.62 3.05 18.55
C TYR A 151 -21.21 1.73 19.08
N LYS A 152 -20.44 0.64 19.01
CA LYS A 152 -20.88 -0.67 19.52
C LYS A 152 -21.09 -0.67 21.04
N ASN A 153 -20.31 0.11 21.77
CA ASN A 153 -20.37 0.15 23.24
C ASN A 153 -21.30 1.23 23.79
N ASN A 154 -21.30 2.42 23.18
CA ASN A 154 -22.10 3.58 23.58
C ASN A 154 -22.45 4.41 22.36
N LYS A 155 -23.45 3.95 21.62
CA LYS A 155 -23.92 4.55 20.37
C LYS A 155 -24.21 6.05 20.51
N GLU A 156 -24.94 6.45 21.57
CA GLU A 156 -25.33 7.83 21.78
C GLU A 156 -24.11 8.75 21.93
N TYR A 157 -23.12 8.34 22.70
CA TYR A 157 -21.92 9.12 22.90
C TYR A 157 -21.13 9.31 21.60
N SER A 158 -20.93 8.22 20.85
CA SER A 158 -20.18 8.26 19.60
C SER A 158 -20.87 9.11 18.53
N LEU A 159 -22.20 9.00 18.40
CA LEU A 159 -22.96 9.88 17.50
C LEU A 159 -22.91 11.34 17.96
N ASN A 160 -22.95 11.61 19.27
CA ASN A 160 -22.81 12.98 19.78
C ASN A 160 -21.41 13.55 19.49
N SER A 161 -20.34 12.75 19.55
CA SER A 161 -18.97 13.25 19.26
C SER A 161 -18.83 13.75 17.83
N ILE A 162 -19.33 13.00 16.85
CA ILE A 162 -19.30 13.39 15.44
C ILE A 162 -20.25 14.55 15.13
N LYS A 163 -21.43 14.57 15.76
CA LYS A 163 -22.37 15.67 15.62
C LYS A 163 -21.78 16.98 16.16
N ARG A 164 -21.09 16.96 17.31
CA ARG A 164 -20.40 18.13 17.87
C ARG A 164 -19.31 18.67 16.96
N ALA A 165 -18.55 17.80 16.29
CA ALA A 165 -17.56 18.22 15.31
C ALA A 165 -18.22 18.84 14.06
N TYR A 166 -19.27 18.21 13.55
CA TYR A 166 -20.05 18.74 12.41
C TYR A 166 -20.65 20.11 12.72
N ASP A 167 -21.39 20.24 13.83
CA ASP A 167 -22.04 21.48 14.24
C ASP A 167 -21.01 22.62 14.51
N ALA A 168 -19.77 22.26 14.85
CA ALA A 168 -18.67 23.20 15.06
C ALA A 168 -17.94 23.63 13.78
N GLY A 169 -18.31 23.10 12.62
CA GLY A 169 -17.80 23.51 11.32
C GLY A 169 -16.71 22.61 10.71
N ALA A 170 -16.61 21.33 11.10
CA ALA A 170 -15.77 20.39 10.38
C ALA A 170 -16.31 20.18 8.96
N ASN A 171 -15.41 20.16 7.98
CA ASN A 171 -15.74 19.93 6.57
C ASN A 171 -15.90 18.43 6.27
N TRP A 172 -15.17 17.57 7.00
CA TRP A 172 -15.25 16.13 6.90
C TRP A 172 -15.30 15.49 8.28
N ILE A 173 -16.10 14.45 8.40
CA ILE A 173 -16.21 13.60 9.58
C ILE A 173 -15.70 12.21 9.19
N ILE A 174 -14.58 11.82 9.71
CA ILE A 174 -13.91 10.55 9.39
C ILE A 174 -14.21 9.53 10.48
N LEU A 175 -14.86 8.46 10.12
CA LEU A 175 -15.16 7.35 11.03
C LEU A 175 -13.95 6.41 11.07
N CYS A 176 -13.26 6.33 12.22
CA CYS A 176 -12.05 5.54 12.35
C CYS A 176 -12.33 4.18 13.02
N ASP A 177 -11.95 3.10 12.34
CA ASP A 177 -11.82 1.76 12.91
C ASP A 177 -10.39 1.54 13.40
N THR A 178 -10.04 2.22 14.49
CA THR A 178 -8.67 2.30 14.99
C THR A 178 -8.13 0.95 15.45
N ASN A 179 -8.98 0.04 15.92
CA ASN A 179 -8.61 -1.33 16.29
C ASN A 179 -8.67 -2.31 15.11
N GLY A 180 -9.22 -1.91 13.95
CA GLY A 180 -9.35 -2.76 12.78
C GLY A 180 -10.26 -3.99 12.98
N GLY A 181 -11.18 -3.89 13.93
CA GLY A 181 -12.03 -5.00 14.37
C GLY A 181 -13.45 -5.00 13.78
N THR A 182 -13.79 -4.05 12.94
CA THR A 182 -15.14 -3.94 12.37
C THR A 182 -15.32 -4.89 11.19
N LEU A 183 -16.40 -5.66 11.22
CA LEU A 183 -16.73 -6.59 10.14
C LEU A 183 -17.66 -5.94 9.12
N PRO A 184 -17.59 -6.34 7.84
CA PRO A 184 -18.34 -5.70 6.76
C PRO A 184 -19.84 -5.62 6.95
N HIS A 185 -20.46 -6.66 7.52
CA HIS A 185 -21.92 -6.72 7.73
C HIS A 185 -22.43 -5.76 8.80
N GLU A 186 -21.54 -5.15 9.60
CA GLU A 186 -21.90 -4.16 10.62
C GLU A 186 -22.09 -2.77 10.03
N LEU A 187 -21.46 -2.48 8.87
CA LEU A 187 -21.30 -1.13 8.31
C LEU A 187 -22.62 -0.47 7.92
N GLU A 188 -23.52 -1.22 7.27
CA GLU A 188 -24.79 -0.67 6.78
C GLU A 188 -25.60 -0.04 7.91
N ASN A 189 -25.77 -0.77 9.01
CA ASN A 189 -26.54 -0.28 10.17
C ASN A 189 -25.87 0.94 10.80
N ILE A 190 -24.53 0.95 10.88
CA ILE A 190 -23.78 2.07 11.45
C ILE A 190 -23.95 3.32 10.57
N PHE A 191 -23.75 3.19 9.26
CA PHE A 191 -23.89 4.33 8.34
C PHE A 191 -25.30 4.88 8.29
N ASN A 192 -26.33 4.04 8.36
CA ASN A 192 -27.72 4.48 8.41
C ASN A 192 -28.01 5.38 9.63
N GLU A 193 -27.35 5.15 10.75
CA GLU A 193 -27.50 5.99 11.94
C GLU A 193 -26.62 7.26 11.88
N VAL A 194 -25.40 7.13 11.35
CA VAL A 194 -24.49 8.27 11.16
C VAL A 194 -25.10 9.32 10.23
N LYS A 195 -25.71 8.89 9.13
CA LYS A 195 -26.36 9.78 8.15
C LYS A 195 -27.55 10.57 8.71
N LYS A 196 -28.10 10.18 9.86
CA LYS A 196 -29.14 10.96 10.55
C LYS A 196 -28.58 12.19 11.27
N VAL A 197 -27.26 12.21 11.54
CA VAL A 197 -26.61 13.28 12.34
C VAL A 197 -25.55 14.07 11.57
N VAL A 198 -25.01 13.49 10.47
CA VAL A 198 -24.02 14.13 9.58
C VAL A 198 -24.42 13.88 8.13
N PRO A 199 -24.39 14.89 7.25
CA PRO A 199 -24.67 14.70 5.82
C PRO A 199 -23.72 13.68 5.18
N GLU A 200 -24.26 12.78 4.35
CA GLU A 200 -23.51 11.72 3.68
C GLU A 200 -22.30 12.23 2.91
N SER A 201 -22.44 13.37 2.22
CA SER A 201 -21.37 14.00 1.44
C SER A 201 -20.19 14.52 2.26
N MET A 202 -20.30 14.53 3.59
CA MET A 202 -19.26 14.98 4.52
C MET A 202 -18.66 13.84 5.33
N ILE A 203 -19.00 12.59 5.01
CA ILE A 203 -18.50 11.42 5.74
C ILE A 203 -17.34 10.80 4.98
N GLY A 204 -16.25 10.53 5.70
CA GLY A 204 -15.13 9.72 5.27
C GLY A 204 -14.92 8.52 6.20
N VAL A 205 -14.05 7.61 5.79
CA VAL A 205 -13.70 6.41 6.58
C VAL A 205 -12.19 6.18 6.62
N HIS A 206 -11.74 5.60 7.74
CA HIS A 206 -10.36 5.21 7.98
C HIS A 206 -10.35 3.85 8.68
N PHE A 207 -9.84 2.81 8.01
CA PHE A 207 -9.83 1.44 8.54
C PHE A 207 -8.41 0.92 8.72
N HIS A 208 -8.11 0.37 9.91
CA HIS A 208 -6.95 -0.50 10.14
C HIS A 208 -7.25 -1.93 9.71
N ASN A 209 -6.20 -2.72 9.43
CA ASN A 209 -6.30 -4.01 8.73
C ASN A 209 -6.15 -5.23 9.64
N ASP A 210 -6.40 -5.10 10.94
CA ASP A 210 -6.15 -6.16 11.92
C ASP A 210 -6.98 -7.44 11.70
N THR A 211 -8.15 -7.30 11.06
CA THR A 211 -9.00 -8.43 10.65
C THR A 211 -8.95 -8.73 9.16
N ASP A 212 -7.98 -8.14 8.43
CA ASP A 212 -7.82 -8.22 6.96
C ASP A 212 -9.03 -7.70 6.16
N ASN A 213 -9.85 -6.84 6.77
CA ASN A 213 -11.05 -6.29 6.14
C ASN A 213 -10.94 -4.82 5.74
N ALA A 214 -9.84 -4.13 6.02
CA ALA A 214 -9.74 -2.68 5.82
C ALA A 214 -10.06 -2.24 4.39
N THR A 215 -9.50 -2.92 3.39
CA THR A 215 -9.79 -2.64 1.97
C THR A 215 -11.25 -2.93 1.63
N TYR A 216 -11.80 -4.05 2.08
CA TYR A 216 -13.19 -4.40 1.81
C TYR A 216 -14.16 -3.44 2.51
N ASN A 217 -13.92 -3.12 3.78
CA ASN A 217 -14.72 -2.14 4.53
C ASN A 217 -14.71 -0.77 3.84
N SER A 218 -13.57 -0.34 3.30
CA SER A 218 -13.48 0.89 2.51
C SER A 218 -14.35 0.85 1.26
N LEU A 219 -14.30 -0.26 0.50
CA LEU A 219 -15.12 -0.44 -0.70
C LEU A 219 -16.61 -0.55 -0.38
N GLU A 220 -16.97 -1.22 0.70
CA GLU A 220 -18.35 -1.32 1.18
C GLU A 220 -18.85 0.06 1.62
N SER A 221 -18.03 0.86 2.28
CA SER A 221 -18.37 2.24 2.62
C SER A 221 -18.70 3.07 1.38
N ILE A 222 -17.90 2.96 0.33
CA ILE A 222 -18.15 3.61 -0.96
C ILE A 222 -19.50 3.17 -1.56
N ARG A 223 -19.86 1.89 -1.44
CA ARG A 223 -21.18 1.39 -1.89
C ARG A 223 -22.34 2.02 -1.12
N HIS A 224 -22.11 2.33 0.14
CA HIS A 224 -23.08 3.04 1.00
C HIS A 224 -23.03 4.56 0.86
N GLY A 225 -22.37 5.11 -0.19
CA GLY A 225 -22.37 6.54 -0.51
C GLY A 225 -21.33 7.37 0.21
N ILE A 226 -20.39 6.74 0.92
CA ILE A 226 -19.26 7.46 1.51
C ILE A 226 -18.29 7.87 0.41
N THR A 227 -17.90 9.14 0.40
CA THR A 227 -17.15 9.74 -0.71
C THR A 227 -15.70 10.07 -0.41
N GLN A 228 -15.23 9.83 0.82
CA GLN A 228 -13.79 9.96 1.15
C GLN A 228 -13.28 8.68 1.84
N VAL A 229 -12.13 8.18 1.37
CA VAL A 229 -11.43 7.05 1.98
C VAL A 229 -10.01 7.47 2.35
N GLN A 230 -9.67 7.30 3.64
CA GLN A 230 -8.31 7.42 4.15
C GLN A 230 -7.64 6.03 4.17
N GLY A 231 -6.34 6.02 3.96
CA GLY A 231 -5.51 4.83 4.04
C GLY A 231 -4.07 5.11 3.61
N THR A 232 -3.32 4.08 3.32
CA THR A 232 -1.92 4.22 2.94
C THR A 232 -1.60 3.45 1.66
N PHE A 233 -0.62 3.92 0.92
CA PHE A 233 -0.05 3.13 -0.16
C PHE A 233 0.70 1.93 0.43
N ASN A 234 0.57 0.78 -0.22
CA ASN A 234 1.09 -0.52 0.21
C ASN A 234 0.55 -1.02 1.57
N GLY A 235 -0.50 -0.39 2.11
CA GLY A 235 -1.12 -0.79 3.37
C GLY A 235 -0.23 -0.55 4.60
N LEU A 236 0.68 0.43 4.55
CA LEU A 236 1.52 0.80 5.68
C LEU A 236 0.67 1.26 6.87
N GLY A 237 1.18 1.10 8.10
CA GLY A 237 0.51 1.53 9.33
C GLY A 237 0.86 0.66 10.52
N GLU A 238 0.37 1.02 11.68
CA GLU A 238 0.57 0.23 12.91
C GLU A 238 0.02 -1.18 12.78
N ARG A 239 0.64 -2.12 13.50
CA ARG A 239 0.23 -3.52 13.61
C ARG A 239 0.13 -4.20 12.23
N CYS A 240 -1.11 -4.42 11.72
CA CYS A 240 -1.38 -5.04 10.43
C CYS A 240 -1.53 -4.03 9.28
N GLY A 241 -1.33 -2.73 9.55
CA GLY A 241 -1.43 -1.65 8.58
C GLY A 241 -2.84 -1.09 8.42
N ASN A 242 -3.01 -0.28 7.38
CA ASN A 242 -4.24 0.43 7.01
C ASN A 242 -4.87 -0.14 5.74
N ALA A 243 -6.04 0.36 5.38
CA ALA A 243 -6.62 0.13 4.06
C ALA A 243 -5.59 0.46 2.96
N ASN A 244 -5.27 -0.52 2.11
CA ASN A 244 -4.35 -0.31 1.01
C ASN A 244 -5.02 0.51 -0.10
N LEU A 245 -4.65 1.78 -0.22
CA LEU A 245 -5.22 2.70 -1.20
C LEU A 245 -5.03 2.27 -2.65
N ILE A 246 -4.00 1.48 -2.95
CA ILE A 246 -3.82 0.87 -4.27
C ILE A 246 -5.01 -0.03 -4.60
N ASN A 247 -5.35 -0.92 -3.67
CA ASN A 247 -6.44 -1.87 -3.86
C ASN A 247 -7.80 -1.15 -3.85
N VAL A 248 -7.97 -0.17 -2.96
CA VAL A 248 -9.19 0.65 -2.92
C VAL A 248 -9.39 1.39 -4.24
N ALA A 249 -8.39 2.16 -4.69
CA ALA A 249 -8.46 2.94 -5.92
C ALA A 249 -8.68 2.06 -7.16
N ALA A 250 -7.91 0.97 -7.31
CA ALA A 250 -8.05 0.06 -8.43
C ALA A 250 -9.46 -0.56 -8.52
N ASN A 251 -10.01 -1.03 -7.40
CA ASN A 251 -11.36 -1.58 -7.36
C ASN A 251 -12.43 -0.51 -7.61
N ALA A 252 -12.36 0.64 -6.94
CA ALA A 252 -13.32 1.71 -7.09
C ALA A 252 -13.40 2.20 -8.54
N ILE A 253 -12.25 2.39 -9.20
CA ILE A 253 -12.18 2.90 -10.57
C ILE A 253 -12.51 1.81 -11.59
N LEU A 254 -11.82 0.65 -11.54
CA LEU A 254 -11.88 -0.36 -12.61
C LEU A 254 -13.04 -1.33 -12.48
N LYS A 255 -13.51 -1.59 -11.26
CA LYS A 255 -14.61 -2.55 -11.01
C LYS A 255 -15.93 -1.88 -10.70
N MET A 256 -15.90 -0.81 -9.89
CA MET A 256 -17.11 -0.13 -9.45
C MET A 256 -17.45 1.09 -10.32
N GLY A 257 -16.49 1.60 -11.12
CA GLY A 257 -16.67 2.70 -12.09
C GLY A 257 -16.85 4.06 -11.43
N PHE A 258 -16.29 4.30 -10.25
CA PHE A 258 -16.30 5.60 -9.60
C PHE A 258 -15.36 6.59 -10.29
N GLU A 259 -15.72 7.88 -10.22
CA GLU A 259 -14.85 8.96 -10.64
C GLU A 259 -13.92 9.35 -9.49
N CYS A 260 -12.62 9.39 -9.80
CA CYS A 260 -11.56 9.72 -8.86
C CYS A 260 -10.43 10.44 -9.62
N SER A 261 -9.73 11.34 -8.96
CA SER A 261 -8.63 12.10 -9.57
C SER A 261 -7.50 11.19 -10.09
N LEU A 262 -7.27 10.04 -9.42
CA LEU A 262 -6.31 9.03 -9.86
C LEU A 262 -6.67 8.37 -11.20
N LYS A 263 -7.93 8.38 -11.63
CA LYS A 263 -8.39 7.64 -12.81
C LYS A 263 -7.56 7.91 -14.07
N LYS A 264 -7.19 9.16 -14.29
CA LYS A 264 -6.36 9.56 -15.45
C LYS A 264 -4.93 9.03 -15.40
N LYS A 265 -4.44 8.69 -14.22
CA LYS A 265 -3.06 8.28 -13.94
C LYS A 265 -2.95 6.85 -13.37
N ILE A 266 -4.05 6.09 -13.40
CA ILE A 266 -4.11 4.74 -12.78
C ILE A 266 -3.04 3.78 -13.34
N HIS A 267 -2.59 4.00 -14.58
CA HIS A 267 -1.50 3.23 -15.19
C HIS A 267 -0.13 3.43 -14.51
N ASN A 268 0.00 4.39 -13.60
CA ASN A 268 1.21 4.60 -12.79
C ASN A 268 1.13 3.95 -11.40
N LEU A 269 0.05 3.21 -11.10
CA LEU A 269 -0.20 2.67 -9.76
C LEU A 269 0.90 1.68 -9.33
N THR A 270 1.33 0.81 -10.24
CA THR A 270 2.44 -0.13 -9.99
C THR A 270 3.76 0.58 -9.75
N PHE A 271 4.04 1.65 -10.52
CA PHE A 271 5.25 2.45 -10.32
C PHE A 271 5.23 3.12 -8.94
N ALA A 272 4.12 3.77 -8.55
CA ALA A 272 4.01 4.45 -7.26
C ALA A 272 4.20 3.46 -6.08
N SER A 273 3.60 2.26 -6.17
CA SER A 273 3.79 1.21 -5.18
C SER A 273 5.26 0.83 -4.98
N ARG A 274 5.95 0.53 -6.08
CA ARG A 274 7.37 0.15 -6.06
C ARG A 274 8.28 1.29 -5.61
N PHE A 275 7.99 2.50 -6.06
CA PHE A 275 8.77 3.69 -5.70
C PHE A 275 8.74 3.95 -4.18
N ILE A 276 7.59 3.75 -3.53
CA ILE A 276 7.48 3.88 -2.07
C ILE A 276 8.32 2.80 -1.37
N ASP A 277 8.22 1.53 -1.79
CA ASP A 277 9.01 0.45 -1.20
C ASP A 277 10.52 0.66 -1.42
N GLU A 278 10.94 1.10 -2.62
CA GLU A 278 12.34 1.42 -2.94
C GLU A 278 12.86 2.58 -2.10
N THR A 279 12.05 3.65 -1.93
CA THR A 279 12.41 4.79 -1.08
C THR A 279 12.63 4.37 0.38
N LEU A 280 11.83 3.40 0.86
CA LEU A 280 11.95 2.83 2.20
C LEU A 280 12.99 1.69 2.30
N ASN A 281 13.70 1.37 1.21
CA ASN A 281 14.61 0.24 1.13
C ASN A 281 13.95 -1.09 1.57
N ARG A 282 12.69 -1.30 1.16
CA ARG A 282 11.89 -2.49 1.44
C ARG A 282 11.72 -3.32 0.18
N GLU A 283 11.71 -4.64 0.35
CA GLU A 283 11.32 -5.54 -0.74
C GLU A 283 9.81 -5.45 -0.98
N SER A 284 9.43 -5.17 -2.22
CA SER A 284 8.01 -5.12 -2.61
C SER A 284 7.37 -6.51 -2.51
N GLN A 285 6.20 -6.59 -1.94
CA GLN A 285 5.45 -7.85 -1.81
C GLN A 285 5.06 -8.37 -3.20
N ARG A 286 5.60 -9.54 -3.57
CA ARG A 286 5.39 -10.12 -4.90
C ARG A 286 3.93 -10.45 -5.21
N ASN A 287 3.15 -10.85 -4.21
CA ASN A 287 1.75 -11.25 -4.32
C ASN A 287 0.76 -10.13 -3.97
N LEU A 288 1.23 -8.88 -3.80
CA LEU A 288 0.33 -7.76 -3.54
C LEU A 288 -0.70 -7.64 -4.68
N PRO A 289 -2.01 -7.60 -4.39
CA PRO A 289 -3.02 -7.49 -5.43
C PRO A 289 -2.78 -6.30 -6.36
N PHE A 290 -3.04 -6.47 -7.64
CA PHE A 290 -2.83 -5.52 -8.73
C PHE A 290 -1.35 -5.23 -9.07
N VAL A 291 -0.52 -4.80 -8.13
CA VAL A 291 0.80 -4.20 -8.40
C VAL A 291 1.99 -5.13 -8.13
N GLY A 292 1.79 -6.21 -7.40
CA GLY A 292 2.84 -7.18 -7.11
C GLY A 292 3.39 -7.83 -8.39
N SER A 293 4.66 -8.20 -8.37
CA SER A 293 5.32 -8.83 -9.54
C SER A 293 4.74 -10.21 -9.91
N ALA A 294 4.02 -10.85 -8.98
CA ALA A 294 3.34 -12.13 -9.20
C ALA A 294 1.83 -11.98 -9.41
N ALA A 295 1.25 -10.76 -9.31
CA ALA A 295 -0.19 -10.54 -9.38
C ALA A 295 -0.83 -11.03 -10.69
N PHE A 296 -0.05 -11.04 -11.79
CA PHE A 296 -0.46 -11.54 -13.10
C PHE A 296 0.52 -12.60 -13.62
N ALA A 297 1.07 -13.42 -12.71
CA ALA A 297 1.96 -14.51 -13.04
C ALA A 297 1.19 -15.83 -13.17
N HIS A 298 1.35 -16.53 -14.31
CA HIS A 298 0.73 -17.80 -14.58
C HIS A 298 1.78 -18.88 -14.66
N LYS A 299 1.66 -19.92 -13.84
CA LYS A 299 2.61 -21.06 -13.76
C LYS A 299 2.00 -22.36 -14.29
N GLY A 300 0.71 -22.59 -14.08
CA GLY A 300 0.01 -23.80 -14.53
C GLY A 300 -0.12 -23.86 -16.05
N GLY A 301 0.27 -24.98 -16.67
CA GLY A 301 0.26 -25.13 -18.13
C GLY A 301 -1.11 -24.93 -18.79
N LEU A 302 -2.21 -25.35 -18.14
CA LEU A 302 -3.58 -25.11 -18.62
C LEU A 302 -3.94 -23.62 -18.56
N HIS A 303 -3.56 -22.91 -17.50
CA HIS A 303 -3.78 -21.47 -17.34
C HIS A 303 -3.05 -20.70 -18.43
N ILE A 304 -1.78 -21.01 -18.65
CA ILE A 304 -0.96 -20.37 -19.68
C ILE A 304 -1.57 -20.58 -21.06
N ALA A 305 -1.95 -21.81 -21.40
CA ALA A 305 -2.54 -22.12 -22.69
C ALA A 305 -3.88 -21.40 -22.94
N ALA A 306 -4.66 -21.15 -21.90
CA ALA A 306 -5.90 -20.40 -22.00
C ALA A 306 -5.66 -18.89 -22.10
N VAL A 307 -4.76 -18.33 -21.27
CA VAL A 307 -4.37 -16.91 -21.31
C VAL A 307 -3.76 -16.52 -22.66
N GLU A 308 -3.01 -17.41 -23.29
CA GLU A 308 -2.46 -17.19 -24.64
C GLU A 308 -3.55 -17.09 -25.72
N LYS A 309 -4.69 -17.76 -25.53
CA LYS A 309 -5.84 -17.64 -26.43
C LYS A 309 -6.66 -16.39 -26.14
N ASP A 310 -7.01 -16.19 -24.87
CA ASP A 310 -7.71 -15.01 -24.38
C ASP A 310 -7.36 -14.77 -22.91
N PRO A 311 -6.70 -13.64 -22.59
CA PRO A 311 -6.34 -13.30 -21.22
C PRO A 311 -7.51 -13.30 -20.23
N ARG A 312 -8.72 -12.96 -20.69
CA ARG A 312 -9.93 -12.92 -19.85
C ARG A 312 -10.30 -14.26 -19.23
N CYS A 313 -9.69 -15.36 -19.70
CA CYS A 313 -9.89 -16.68 -19.09
C CYS A 313 -9.37 -16.77 -17.66
N TYR A 314 -8.33 -15.99 -17.31
CA TYR A 314 -7.69 -16.05 -15.99
C TYR A 314 -7.24 -14.68 -15.45
N GLU A 315 -7.52 -13.59 -16.14
CA GLU A 315 -7.20 -12.24 -15.70
C GLU A 315 -8.47 -11.41 -15.56
N HIS A 316 -8.61 -10.79 -14.41
CA HIS A 316 -9.80 -9.98 -14.10
C HIS A 316 -9.72 -8.55 -14.66
N ILE A 317 -8.52 -8.10 -15.09
CA ILE A 317 -8.22 -6.85 -15.83
C ILE A 317 -7.01 -7.10 -16.74
N ASP A 318 -6.78 -6.20 -17.71
CA ASP A 318 -5.47 -6.12 -18.38
C ASP A 318 -4.46 -5.46 -17.42
N PRO A 319 -3.33 -6.13 -17.07
CA PRO A 319 -2.32 -5.58 -16.17
C PRO A 319 -1.75 -4.24 -16.62
N LYS A 320 -1.74 -3.95 -17.91
CA LYS A 320 -1.28 -2.65 -18.45
C LYS A 320 -2.12 -1.47 -17.98
N GLN A 321 -3.39 -1.69 -17.61
CA GLN A 321 -4.25 -0.62 -17.10
C GLN A 321 -3.69 0.03 -15.83
N ILE A 322 -2.92 -0.73 -15.06
CA ILE A 322 -2.33 -0.28 -13.80
C ILE A 322 -0.79 -0.25 -13.85
N GLY A 323 -0.19 -0.37 -15.04
CA GLY A 323 1.26 -0.35 -15.25
C GLY A 323 1.99 -1.62 -14.81
N ASN A 324 1.27 -2.75 -14.69
CA ASN A 324 1.87 -4.06 -14.43
C ASN A 324 1.99 -4.88 -15.71
N GLU A 325 2.59 -6.07 -15.62
CA GLU A 325 2.84 -6.96 -16.75
C GLU A 325 2.39 -8.39 -16.47
N ARG A 326 1.97 -9.07 -17.55
CA ARG A 326 1.70 -10.50 -17.52
C ARG A 326 3.00 -11.29 -17.55
N VAL A 327 3.16 -12.22 -16.62
CA VAL A 327 4.32 -13.10 -16.51
C VAL A 327 3.89 -14.55 -16.76
N LEU A 328 4.45 -15.18 -17.79
CA LEU A 328 4.27 -16.60 -18.06
C LEU A 328 5.49 -17.36 -17.55
N VAL A 329 5.31 -18.05 -16.45
CA VAL A 329 6.39 -18.74 -15.72
C VAL A 329 6.72 -20.05 -16.43
N VAL A 330 8.01 -20.36 -16.59
CA VAL A 330 8.47 -21.70 -17.03
C VAL A 330 8.74 -22.56 -15.81
N SER A 331 8.16 -23.76 -15.79
CA SER A 331 8.33 -24.72 -14.71
C SER A 331 8.10 -26.15 -15.21
N ASN A 332 8.22 -27.13 -14.32
CA ASN A 332 7.87 -28.53 -14.57
C ASN A 332 6.38 -28.71 -14.97
N GLN A 333 5.52 -27.73 -14.66
CA GLN A 333 4.11 -27.70 -15.08
C GLN A 333 3.90 -27.08 -16.47
N SER A 334 4.98 -26.58 -17.11
CA SER A 334 4.90 -25.96 -18.42
C SER A 334 4.54 -26.97 -19.52
N GLY A 335 3.67 -26.52 -20.42
CA GLY A 335 3.38 -27.24 -21.65
C GLY A 335 4.31 -26.84 -22.80
N LYS A 336 4.21 -27.57 -23.95
CA LYS A 336 5.00 -27.31 -25.16
C LYS A 336 4.80 -25.87 -25.68
N SER A 337 3.58 -25.35 -25.67
CA SER A 337 3.25 -24.00 -26.15
C SER A 337 3.97 -22.91 -25.34
N ASN A 338 3.99 -23.04 -24.01
CA ASN A 338 4.69 -22.10 -23.14
C ASN A 338 6.20 -22.00 -23.48
N ILE A 339 6.85 -23.16 -23.63
CA ILE A 339 8.26 -23.23 -24.02
C ILE A 339 8.49 -22.56 -25.38
N ILE A 340 7.64 -22.86 -26.38
CA ILE A 340 7.75 -22.26 -27.71
C ILE A 340 7.65 -20.73 -27.63
N ASN A 341 6.71 -20.20 -26.86
CA ASN A 341 6.51 -18.76 -26.73
C ASN A 341 7.67 -18.08 -25.99
N LYS A 342 8.18 -18.72 -24.93
CA LYS A 342 9.38 -18.22 -24.24
C LYS A 342 10.60 -18.19 -25.17
N LEU A 343 10.82 -19.24 -25.97
CA LEU A 343 11.90 -19.33 -26.96
C LEU A 343 11.74 -18.25 -28.05
N LYS A 344 10.51 -17.98 -28.53
CA LYS A 344 10.24 -16.90 -29.49
C LYS A 344 10.57 -15.51 -28.89
N LYS A 345 10.19 -15.25 -27.64
CA LYS A 345 10.55 -13.98 -26.95
C LYS A 345 12.07 -13.81 -26.89
N LEU A 346 12.83 -14.87 -26.70
CA LEU A 346 14.29 -14.88 -26.73
C LEU A 346 14.89 -14.87 -28.15
N LYS A 347 14.04 -14.69 -29.19
CA LYS A 347 14.44 -14.69 -30.60
C LYS A 347 15.14 -16.00 -31.04
N ILE A 348 14.81 -17.11 -30.40
CA ILE A 348 15.33 -18.43 -30.75
C ILE A 348 14.36 -19.08 -31.74
N ASN A 349 14.86 -19.38 -32.96
CA ASN A 349 14.04 -20.02 -33.99
C ASN A 349 13.82 -21.50 -33.69
N VAL A 350 12.55 -21.87 -33.54
CA VAL A 350 12.08 -23.23 -33.23
C VAL A 350 11.23 -23.85 -34.34
N GLN A 351 11.09 -23.17 -35.52
CA GLN A 351 10.37 -23.73 -36.65
C GLN A 351 10.96 -25.09 -37.05
N ASN A 352 10.10 -26.06 -37.31
CA ASN A 352 10.46 -27.45 -37.69
C ASN A 352 11.36 -28.18 -36.66
N LYS A 353 11.42 -27.71 -35.40
CA LYS A 353 12.26 -28.32 -34.34
C LYS A 353 11.42 -28.95 -33.20
N GLU A 354 10.23 -29.44 -33.48
CA GLU A 354 9.31 -29.95 -32.46
C GLU A 354 9.92 -31.01 -31.54
N LYS A 355 10.66 -31.98 -32.09
CA LYS A 355 11.33 -33.03 -31.31
C LYS A 355 12.38 -32.43 -30.35
N LYS A 356 13.07 -31.34 -30.75
CA LYS A 356 14.03 -30.63 -29.88
C LYS A 356 13.29 -29.86 -28.76
N VAL A 357 12.13 -29.29 -29.04
CA VAL A 357 11.32 -28.60 -28.03
C VAL A 357 10.83 -29.56 -26.96
N ILE A 358 10.38 -30.75 -27.36
CA ILE A 358 9.96 -31.80 -26.40
C ILE A 358 11.13 -32.22 -25.51
N LYS A 359 12.28 -32.58 -26.10
CA LYS A 359 13.48 -32.93 -25.32
C LYS A 359 13.97 -31.79 -24.42
N PHE A 360 13.81 -30.55 -24.85
CA PHE A 360 14.16 -29.40 -24.04
C PHE A 360 13.24 -29.24 -22.83
N LEU A 361 11.93 -29.46 -23.04
CA LEU A 361 10.94 -29.46 -21.96
C LEU A 361 11.23 -30.60 -20.95
N GLU A 362 11.55 -31.81 -21.43
CA GLU A 362 11.92 -32.93 -20.58
C GLU A 362 13.16 -32.58 -19.74
N LYS A 363 14.17 -31.96 -20.35
CA LYS A 363 15.38 -31.51 -19.66
C LYS A 363 15.09 -30.46 -18.59
N ILE A 364 14.18 -29.51 -18.83
CA ILE A 364 13.76 -28.54 -17.81
C ILE A 364 13.12 -29.27 -16.62
N LYS A 365 12.20 -30.20 -16.89
CA LYS A 365 11.53 -30.98 -15.84
C LYS A 365 12.51 -31.82 -15.01
N GLU A 366 13.49 -32.42 -15.66
CA GLU A 366 14.55 -33.19 -15.01
C GLU A 366 15.43 -32.29 -14.12
N GLN A 367 15.83 -31.12 -14.63
CA GLN A 367 16.62 -30.17 -13.85
C GLN A 367 15.83 -29.64 -12.64
N GLU A 368 14.55 -29.33 -12.79
CA GLU A 368 13.73 -28.90 -11.66
C GLU A 368 13.53 -30.02 -10.62
N PHE A 369 13.41 -31.27 -11.07
CA PHE A 369 13.40 -32.42 -10.15
C PHE A 369 14.71 -32.54 -9.34
N LEU A 370 15.83 -32.14 -9.94
CA LEU A 370 17.16 -32.10 -9.27
C LEU A 370 17.36 -30.84 -8.40
N GLY A 371 16.35 -29.98 -8.25
CA GLY A 371 16.34 -28.81 -7.39
C GLY A 371 16.69 -27.49 -8.08
N TYR A 372 16.88 -27.46 -9.40
CA TYR A 372 16.99 -26.20 -10.14
C TYR A 372 15.64 -25.52 -10.25
N ALA A 373 15.62 -24.19 -10.36
CA ALA A 373 14.43 -23.43 -10.62
C ALA A 373 14.67 -22.43 -11.76
N TYR A 374 13.75 -22.43 -12.74
CA TYR A 374 13.79 -21.47 -13.86
C TYR A 374 12.79 -20.32 -13.65
N ASP A 375 12.03 -20.34 -12.55
CA ASP A 375 11.18 -19.26 -12.11
C ASP A 375 12.05 -18.13 -11.54
N GLY A 376 12.12 -16.99 -12.27
CA GLY A 376 13.01 -15.89 -11.94
C GLY A 376 14.48 -16.05 -12.38
N ALA A 377 14.85 -17.20 -12.97
CA ALA A 377 16.21 -17.45 -13.49
C ALA A 377 16.28 -17.33 -15.03
N GLU A 378 15.88 -16.17 -15.55
CA GLU A 378 15.76 -15.90 -17.01
C GLU A 378 17.06 -16.17 -17.77
N ALA A 379 18.18 -15.72 -17.25
CA ALA A 379 19.49 -15.91 -17.88
C ALA A 379 19.90 -17.40 -17.93
N SER A 380 19.62 -18.16 -16.88
CA SER A 380 19.88 -19.61 -16.84
C SER A 380 19.05 -20.37 -17.86
N PHE A 381 17.75 -20.00 -17.98
CA PHE A 381 16.87 -20.55 -19.01
C PHE A 381 17.37 -20.21 -20.42
N GLU A 382 17.73 -18.96 -20.67
CA GLU A 382 18.25 -18.49 -21.96
C GLU A 382 19.52 -19.22 -22.35
N LEU A 383 20.48 -19.39 -21.43
CA LEU A 383 21.71 -20.13 -21.67
C LEU A 383 21.44 -21.60 -22.01
N LEU A 384 20.54 -22.24 -21.23
CA LEU A 384 20.15 -23.62 -21.52
C LEU A 384 19.50 -23.74 -22.90
N ALA A 385 18.60 -22.81 -23.25
CA ALA A 385 17.98 -22.77 -24.57
C ALA A 385 18.99 -22.55 -25.70
N LYS A 386 19.91 -21.60 -25.57
CA LYS A 386 20.96 -21.34 -26.57
C LYS A 386 21.83 -22.57 -26.78
N ARG A 387 22.23 -23.28 -25.72
CA ARG A 387 22.99 -24.53 -25.82
C ARG A 387 22.27 -25.63 -26.62
N VAL A 388 20.96 -25.71 -26.50
CA VAL A 388 20.14 -26.73 -27.20
C VAL A 388 19.80 -26.35 -28.63
N PHE A 389 19.44 -25.09 -28.89
CA PHE A 389 18.87 -24.65 -30.17
C PHE A 389 19.83 -23.94 -31.09
N GLN A 390 20.93 -23.40 -30.58
CA GLN A 390 21.92 -22.62 -31.33
C GLN A 390 23.31 -23.24 -31.23
N ARG A 391 24.26 -22.75 -32.04
CA ARG A 391 25.66 -23.01 -31.86
C ARG A 391 26.16 -22.16 -30.69
N PHE A 392 26.34 -22.76 -29.54
CA PHE A 392 26.86 -22.08 -28.35
C PHE A 392 28.36 -22.34 -28.21
N LYS A 393 29.15 -21.26 -28.14
CA LYS A 393 30.59 -21.34 -27.88
C LYS A 393 30.77 -21.27 -26.37
N GLU A 394 31.29 -22.35 -25.78
CA GLU A 394 31.70 -22.33 -24.39
C GLU A 394 32.96 -21.48 -24.22
N PHE A 395 32.91 -20.57 -23.24
CA PHE A 395 34.00 -19.64 -22.97
C PHE A 395 35.05 -20.25 -22.04
N TYR A 396 34.64 -21.26 -21.26
CA TYR A 396 35.52 -22.02 -20.37
C TYR A 396 34.99 -23.46 -20.22
N ASN A 397 35.88 -24.35 -19.81
CA ASN A 397 35.56 -25.69 -19.40
C ASN A 397 35.94 -25.86 -17.92
N LEU A 398 34.99 -26.33 -17.10
CA LEU A 398 35.23 -26.66 -15.71
C LEU A 398 36.05 -27.96 -15.62
N GLU A 399 37.22 -27.89 -15.02
CA GLU A 399 38.04 -29.08 -14.76
C GLU A 399 37.64 -29.74 -13.44
N ASN A 400 37.66 -28.97 -12.37
CA ASN A 400 37.20 -29.43 -11.06
C ASN A 400 36.80 -28.26 -10.17
N PHE A 401 36.07 -28.57 -9.11
CA PHE A 401 35.82 -27.63 -8.02
C PHE A 401 35.81 -28.37 -6.69
N LYS A 402 36.16 -27.65 -5.63
CA LYS A 402 36.07 -28.10 -4.26
C LYS A 402 35.39 -27.01 -3.43
N VAL A 403 34.41 -27.40 -2.64
CA VAL A 403 33.78 -26.54 -1.63
C VAL A 403 34.06 -27.15 -0.27
N SER A 404 34.44 -26.33 0.69
CA SER A 404 34.57 -26.71 2.09
C SER A 404 33.86 -25.71 2.98
N ASP A 405 33.00 -26.23 3.86
CA ASP A 405 32.29 -25.46 4.86
C ASP A 405 32.81 -25.84 6.24
N GLU A 406 33.17 -24.87 7.03
CA GLU A 406 33.66 -25.08 8.38
C GLU A 406 33.12 -23.96 9.32
N LYS A 407 33.11 -24.27 10.62
CA LYS A 407 32.87 -23.25 11.64
C LYS A 407 34.22 -22.81 12.20
N ARG A 408 34.57 -21.55 12.04
CA ARG A 408 35.77 -20.92 12.58
C ARG A 408 35.40 -20.00 13.75
N LYS A 409 36.31 -19.93 14.74
CA LYS A 409 36.19 -18.95 15.81
C LYS A 409 36.58 -17.55 15.31
N ASN A 410 35.76 -16.57 15.55
CA ASN A 410 36.11 -15.16 15.31
C ASN A 410 36.96 -14.59 16.47
N ILE A 411 37.37 -13.34 16.37
CA ILE A 411 38.16 -12.62 17.38
C ILE A 411 37.50 -12.62 18.75
N LYS A 412 36.14 -12.70 18.81
CA LYS A 412 35.36 -12.79 20.03
C LYS A 412 35.14 -14.19 20.55
N ASN A 413 35.85 -15.20 19.98
CA ASN A 413 35.71 -16.61 20.31
C ASN A 413 34.35 -17.24 19.99
N GLU A 414 33.54 -16.60 19.13
CA GLU A 414 32.24 -17.08 18.66
C GLU A 414 32.44 -17.92 17.38
N PHE A 415 31.71 -19.04 17.23
CA PHE A 415 31.74 -19.84 16.01
C PHE A 415 30.92 -19.15 14.90
N VAL A 416 31.60 -18.82 13.81
CA VAL A 416 31.01 -18.29 12.58
C VAL A 416 31.19 -19.27 11.42
N PRO A 417 30.19 -19.39 10.53
CA PRO A 417 30.33 -20.20 9.34
C PRO A 417 31.39 -19.58 8.39
N PHE A 418 32.20 -20.42 7.82
CA PHE A 418 33.19 -20.05 6.82
C PHE A 418 33.13 -21.03 5.65
N SER A 419 32.90 -20.51 4.44
CA SER A 419 32.83 -21.30 3.20
C SER A 419 33.95 -20.88 2.27
N GLU A 420 34.69 -21.84 1.76
CA GLU A 420 35.75 -21.66 0.75
C GLU A 420 35.41 -22.49 -0.48
N ALA A 421 35.46 -21.86 -1.67
CA ALA A 421 35.32 -22.55 -2.93
C ALA A 421 36.59 -22.36 -3.78
N ARG A 422 37.16 -23.48 -4.27
CA ARG A 422 38.25 -23.49 -5.25
C ARG A 422 37.71 -24.04 -6.56
N VAL A 423 37.87 -23.29 -7.64
CA VAL A 423 37.40 -23.67 -8.96
C VAL A 423 38.56 -23.63 -9.93
N LYS A 424 38.78 -24.72 -10.67
CA LYS A 424 39.77 -24.80 -11.76
C LYS A 424 39.04 -24.86 -13.09
N ILE A 425 39.30 -23.88 -13.95
CA ILE A 425 38.69 -23.76 -15.28
C ILE A 425 39.76 -23.61 -16.36
N PHE A 426 39.44 -24.09 -17.56
CA PHE A 426 40.21 -23.79 -18.78
C PHE A 426 39.46 -22.72 -19.57
N VAL A 427 40.15 -21.63 -19.92
CA VAL A 427 39.63 -20.54 -20.73
C VAL A 427 40.30 -20.54 -22.09
N GLY A 428 39.52 -20.75 -23.16
CA GLY A 428 40.04 -20.85 -24.52
C GLY A 428 40.86 -22.12 -24.77
N LYS A 429 41.98 -21.95 -25.46
CA LYS A 429 42.93 -23.06 -25.77
C LYS A 429 44.12 -23.12 -24.84
N LYS A 430 44.13 -22.37 -23.77
CA LYS A 430 45.18 -22.35 -22.76
C LYS A 430 44.70 -22.97 -21.45
#